data_e681d7e731b2b3fedd138c421eb41508
#
_entry.id   e681d7e731b2b3fedd138c421eb41508
#
_cell.length_a   1.000
_cell.length_b   1.000
_cell.length_c   1.000
_cell.angle_alpha   90.00
_cell.angle_beta   90.00
_cell.angle_gamma   90.00
#
_symmetry.space_group_name_H-M   'P 1'
#
loop_
_entity.id
_entity.type
_entity.pdbx_description
1 polymer ?
#
loop_
_entity_poly.entity_id
_entity_poly.type
_entity_poly.pdbx_seq_one_letter_code
_entity_poly.pdbx_strand_id
1 'polypeptide(L)'
;MTVTTHYLDVPGASIYYEVRGSGPLLALIGAPMGSSGFAALADLMASQYTVLTYDPRGSEHSTVTDRTEITPPELLAGDVYRVLDSASDEPAAIVGSSGGAVTGLALVTAHPERVSVLVAHEPPLVTLLSNAEEELAEVQEIYQTYLRAGSETAMRRFLLSIGVLGEEGARQFAVMPEPEPVPAPAVPQTDNDFFYANQIRATTGYRPDREALSGASTRIVVGVGTTSAGQLAHRCGRALAEHLGVPATEFPGDHGGFAGEAPAFADRLREVLAG
;
A
#
# COMPACT_ATOMS: atom_id res chain seq x y z
N MET A 1 20.60 -11.65 -8.12
CA MET A 1 20.85 -11.83 -6.67
C MET A 1 20.05 -13.02 -6.17
N THR A 2 20.49 -13.67 -5.07
CA THR A 2 19.71 -14.76 -4.45
C THR A 2 18.58 -14.15 -3.64
N VAL A 3 17.37 -14.63 -3.85
CA VAL A 3 16.19 -14.33 -3.04
C VAL A 3 15.96 -15.49 -2.11
N THR A 4 15.80 -15.24 -0.82
CA THR A 4 15.36 -16.22 0.16
C THR A 4 13.91 -15.96 0.52
N THR A 5 13.13 -17.01 0.59
CA THR A 5 11.69 -16.94 0.88
C THR A 5 11.39 -17.54 2.24
N HIS A 6 10.46 -16.94 2.95
CA HIS A 6 10.10 -17.29 4.31
C HIS A 6 8.59 -17.27 4.50
N TYR A 7 8.12 -18.03 5.48
CA TYR A 7 6.76 -17.96 6.02
C TYR A 7 6.84 -17.72 7.51
N LEU A 8 6.07 -16.78 8.00
CA LEU A 8 5.94 -16.46 9.42
C LEU A 8 4.49 -16.65 9.86
N ASP A 9 4.28 -17.57 10.79
CA ASP A 9 2.97 -17.73 11.41
C ASP A 9 2.71 -16.60 12.39
N VAL A 10 1.59 -15.89 12.17
CA VAL A 10 1.10 -14.79 13.00
C VAL A 10 -0.34 -15.09 13.42
N PRO A 11 -0.92 -14.38 14.41
CA PRO A 11 -2.30 -14.60 14.78
C PRO A 11 -3.26 -14.48 13.58
N GLY A 12 -3.92 -15.59 13.23
CA GLY A 12 -4.90 -15.66 12.15
C GLY A 12 -4.35 -15.72 10.73
N ALA A 13 -3.02 -15.78 10.52
CA ALA A 13 -2.43 -15.80 9.19
C ALA A 13 -1.05 -16.50 9.16
N SER A 14 -0.62 -16.88 7.95
CA SER A 14 0.76 -17.22 7.64
C SER A 14 1.27 -16.24 6.59
N ILE A 15 2.27 -15.44 6.94
CA ILE A 15 2.77 -14.32 6.14
C ILE A 15 4.00 -14.76 5.37
N TYR A 16 3.91 -14.65 4.04
CA TYR A 16 5.04 -14.84 3.14
C TYR A 16 5.87 -13.56 3.04
N TYR A 17 7.18 -13.70 3.06
CA TYR A 17 8.10 -12.61 2.77
C TYR A 17 9.39 -13.09 2.11
N GLU A 18 10.03 -12.19 1.39
CA GLU A 18 11.28 -12.41 0.70
C GLU A 18 12.37 -11.48 1.25
N VAL A 19 13.61 -11.98 1.27
CA VAL A 19 14.78 -11.19 1.64
C VAL A 19 15.86 -11.35 0.57
N ARG A 20 16.46 -10.22 0.18
CA ARG A 20 17.55 -10.17 -0.81
C ARG A 20 18.54 -9.06 -0.50
N GLY A 21 19.79 -9.24 -0.96
CA GLY A 21 20.85 -8.24 -0.76
C GLY A 21 21.51 -8.32 0.61
N SER A 22 22.24 -7.26 0.97
CA SER A 22 22.92 -7.12 2.26
C SER A 22 23.14 -5.63 2.57
N GLY A 23 23.08 -5.27 3.85
CA GLY A 23 23.17 -3.91 4.36
C GLY A 23 22.08 -3.57 5.35
N PRO A 24 21.80 -2.29 5.61
CA PRO A 24 20.67 -1.87 6.45
C PRO A 24 19.34 -2.42 5.94
N LEU A 25 18.39 -2.70 6.82
CA LEU A 25 17.09 -3.24 6.45
C LEU A 25 16.21 -2.18 5.77
N LEU A 26 15.71 -2.51 4.59
CA LEU A 26 14.74 -1.75 3.81
C LEU A 26 13.53 -2.64 3.52
N ALA A 27 12.37 -2.32 4.08
CA ALA A 27 11.12 -3.01 3.76
C ALA A 27 10.32 -2.26 2.69
N LEU A 28 9.89 -2.96 1.64
CA LEU A 28 8.98 -2.46 0.61
C LEU A 28 7.63 -3.12 0.85
N ILE A 29 6.63 -2.32 1.20
CA ILE A 29 5.32 -2.82 1.63
C ILE A 29 4.19 -2.25 0.79
N GLY A 30 3.29 -3.12 0.33
CA GLY A 30 2.06 -2.79 -0.38
C GLY A 30 0.83 -3.29 0.36
N ALA A 31 -0.35 -2.90 -0.08
CA ALA A 31 -1.64 -3.50 0.21
C ALA A 31 -2.68 -3.00 -0.81
N PRO A 32 -3.39 -3.88 -1.51
CA PRO A 32 -3.36 -5.35 -1.45
C PRO A 32 -2.19 -5.99 -2.19
N MET A 33 -1.40 -5.22 -2.94
CA MET A 33 -0.26 -5.69 -3.72
C MET A 33 0.83 -6.26 -2.81
N GLY A 34 1.35 -7.42 -3.16
CA GLY A 34 2.41 -8.11 -2.44
C GLY A 34 3.81 -7.89 -3.02
N SER A 35 4.69 -8.84 -2.71
CA SER A 35 6.12 -8.84 -3.04
C SER A 35 6.38 -8.75 -4.55
N SER A 36 5.52 -9.38 -5.36
CA SER A 36 5.66 -9.42 -6.82
C SER A 36 5.68 -8.02 -7.45
N GLY A 37 4.87 -7.08 -6.95
CA GLY A 37 4.79 -5.71 -7.44
C GLY A 37 6.04 -4.88 -7.18
N PHE A 38 6.85 -5.25 -6.19
CA PHE A 38 8.09 -4.56 -5.84
C PHE A 38 9.35 -5.22 -6.40
N ALA A 39 9.27 -6.34 -7.13
CA ALA A 39 10.42 -7.14 -7.52
C ALA A 39 11.53 -6.32 -8.21
N ALA A 40 11.15 -5.45 -9.17
CA ALA A 40 12.10 -4.62 -9.91
C ALA A 40 12.83 -3.60 -9.00
N LEU A 41 12.08 -2.90 -8.14
CA LEU A 41 12.66 -1.95 -7.19
C LEU A 41 13.54 -2.67 -6.16
N ALA A 42 13.08 -3.82 -5.66
CA ALA A 42 13.81 -4.61 -4.67
C ALA A 42 15.18 -5.06 -5.21
N ASP A 43 15.24 -5.54 -6.46
CA ASP A 43 16.49 -5.94 -7.09
C ASP A 43 17.47 -4.76 -7.26
N LEU A 44 16.98 -3.57 -7.59
CA LEU A 44 17.78 -2.36 -7.71
C LEU A 44 18.33 -1.87 -6.36
N MET A 45 17.55 -2.00 -5.28
CA MET A 45 17.96 -1.56 -3.94
C MET A 45 18.85 -2.57 -3.22
N ALA A 46 18.80 -3.84 -3.59
CA ALA A 46 19.52 -4.94 -2.93
C ALA A 46 21.05 -4.86 -3.04
N SER A 47 21.59 -3.94 -3.87
CA SER A 47 23.03 -3.67 -3.92
C SER A 47 23.56 -2.92 -2.70
N GLN A 48 22.70 -2.25 -1.93
CA GLN A 48 23.07 -1.40 -0.80
C GLN A 48 22.28 -1.72 0.48
N TYR A 49 21.18 -2.49 0.37
CA TYR A 49 20.27 -2.79 1.45
C TYR A 49 20.00 -4.30 1.54
N THR A 50 19.69 -4.77 2.74
CA THR A 50 18.92 -5.99 2.91
C THR A 50 17.46 -5.61 2.64
N VAL A 51 16.95 -6.00 1.47
CA VAL A 51 15.60 -5.64 1.04
C VAL A 51 14.63 -6.74 1.42
N LEU A 52 13.61 -6.38 2.17
CA LEU A 52 12.48 -7.22 2.54
C LEU A 52 11.25 -6.79 1.75
N THR A 53 10.58 -7.75 1.11
CA THR A 53 9.24 -7.59 0.52
C THR A 53 8.32 -8.63 1.14
N TYR A 54 7.02 -8.33 1.29
CA TYR A 54 6.07 -9.27 1.87
C TYR A 54 4.75 -9.27 1.12
N ASP A 55 3.99 -10.34 1.27
CA ASP A 55 2.62 -10.41 0.81
C ASP A 55 1.70 -10.11 1.99
N PRO A 56 0.79 -9.12 1.89
CA PRO A 56 -0.17 -8.86 2.95
C PRO A 56 -1.06 -10.08 3.18
N ARG A 57 -1.57 -10.25 4.41
CA ARG A 57 -2.50 -11.35 4.72
C ARG A 57 -3.64 -11.44 3.71
N GLY A 58 -3.91 -12.65 3.23
CA GLY A 58 -4.98 -12.95 2.28
C GLY A 58 -4.68 -12.58 0.83
N SER A 59 -3.44 -12.19 0.52
CA SER A 59 -2.98 -11.85 -0.82
C SER A 59 -1.76 -12.69 -1.24
N GLU A 60 -1.66 -12.99 -2.51
CA GLU A 60 -0.59 -13.75 -3.16
C GLU A 60 -0.27 -15.08 -2.42
N HIS A 61 0.89 -15.19 -1.76
CA HIS A 61 1.32 -16.41 -1.05
C HIS A 61 0.94 -16.42 0.43
N SER A 62 0.50 -15.28 0.98
CA SER A 62 0.05 -15.20 2.37
C SER A 62 -1.36 -15.72 2.55
N THR A 63 -1.56 -16.53 3.60
CA THR A 63 -2.86 -17.14 3.89
C THR A 63 -3.47 -16.55 5.16
N VAL A 64 -4.79 -16.68 5.29
CA VAL A 64 -5.55 -16.32 6.49
C VAL A 64 -6.42 -17.50 6.92
N THR A 65 -6.67 -17.62 8.22
CA THR A 65 -7.54 -18.68 8.77
C THR A 65 -9.02 -18.36 8.53
N ASP A 66 -9.38 -17.08 8.49
CA ASP A 66 -10.74 -16.61 8.20
C ASP A 66 -10.72 -15.52 7.12
N ARG A 67 -11.18 -15.87 5.92
CA ARG A 67 -11.25 -14.92 4.79
C ARG A 67 -12.42 -13.93 4.90
N THR A 68 -13.23 -14.00 5.94
CA THR A 68 -14.36 -13.06 6.19
C THR A 68 -13.98 -11.96 7.19
N GLU A 69 -12.82 -12.06 7.85
CA GLU A 69 -12.38 -11.10 8.85
C GLU A 69 -11.95 -9.78 8.19
N ILE A 70 -12.49 -8.67 8.69
CA ILE A 70 -12.07 -7.32 8.28
C ILE A 70 -10.60 -7.11 8.64
N THR A 71 -9.83 -6.56 7.70
CA THR A 71 -8.39 -6.38 7.81
C THR A 71 -8.04 -4.89 7.83
N PRO A 72 -8.10 -4.23 8.99
CA PRO A 72 -7.76 -2.81 9.11
C PRO A 72 -6.22 -2.60 9.04
N PRO A 73 -5.76 -1.37 8.74
CA PRO A 73 -4.34 -1.04 8.65
C PRO A 73 -3.54 -1.38 9.90
N GLU A 74 -4.14 -1.32 11.08
CA GLU A 74 -3.49 -1.66 12.36
C GLU A 74 -3.17 -3.16 12.45
N LEU A 75 -4.04 -4.00 11.91
CA LEU A 75 -3.78 -5.45 11.85
C LEU A 75 -2.64 -5.77 10.88
N LEU A 76 -2.64 -5.13 9.70
CA LEU A 76 -1.54 -5.23 8.73
C LEU A 76 -0.22 -4.70 9.32
N ALA A 77 -0.27 -3.60 10.06
CA ALA A 77 0.88 -3.05 10.75
C ALA A 77 1.46 -4.04 11.78
N GLY A 78 0.60 -4.73 12.51
CA GLY A 78 1.01 -5.80 13.43
C GLY A 78 1.71 -6.97 12.74
N ASP A 79 1.30 -7.32 11.51
CA ASP A 79 1.98 -8.33 10.70
C ASP A 79 3.36 -7.84 10.25
N VAL A 80 3.43 -6.62 9.70
CA VAL A 80 4.71 -6.01 9.29
C VAL A 80 5.67 -5.92 10.47
N TYR A 81 5.18 -5.48 11.64
CA TYR A 81 5.99 -5.46 12.87
C TYR A 81 6.65 -6.82 13.14
N ARG A 82 5.88 -7.92 13.12
CA ARG A 82 6.39 -9.27 13.39
C ARG A 82 7.36 -9.74 12.32
N VAL A 83 7.11 -9.41 11.05
CA VAL A 83 8.03 -9.74 9.94
C VAL A 83 9.36 -8.99 10.12
N LEU A 84 9.32 -7.69 10.45
CA LEU A 84 10.54 -6.92 10.74
C LEU A 84 11.30 -7.48 11.94
N ASP A 85 10.59 -7.84 13.00
CA ASP A 85 11.17 -8.40 14.22
C ASP A 85 11.85 -9.75 13.97
N SER A 86 11.29 -10.57 13.06
CA SER A 86 11.90 -11.84 12.65
C SER A 86 13.14 -11.66 11.75
N ALA A 87 13.27 -10.51 11.08
CA ALA A 87 14.33 -10.26 10.12
C ALA A 87 15.52 -9.46 10.70
N SER A 88 15.31 -8.60 11.70
CA SER A 88 16.35 -7.73 12.28
C SER A 88 15.93 -7.19 13.64
N ASP A 89 16.89 -7.03 14.55
CA ASP A 89 16.71 -6.29 15.81
C ASP A 89 16.79 -4.76 15.62
N GLU A 90 17.35 -4.32 14.49
CA GLU A 90 17.55 -2.88 14.19
C GLU A 90 16.32 -2.27 13.53
N PRO A 91 16.06 -0.96 13.73
CA PRO A 91 14.99 -0.26 13.03
C PRO A 91 15.16 -0.28 11.51
N ALA A 92 14.08 -0.53 10.78
CA ALA A 92 14.06 -0.57 9.33
C ALA A 92 13.74 0.78 8.69
N ALA A 93 14.27 1.03 7.50
CA ALA A 93 13.65 1.98 6.58
C ALA A 93 12.47 1.29 5.89
N ILE A 94 11.36 1.99 5.71
CA ILE A 94 10.16 1.45 5.07
C ILE A 94 9.73 2.34 3.90
N VAL A 95 9.44 1.70 2.78
CA VAL A 95 8.71 2.32 1.66
C VAL A 95 7.36 1.64 1.58
N GLY A 96 6.33 2.35 1.96
CA GLY A 96 4.94 1.92 1.80
C GLY A 96 4.31 2.59 0.59
N SER A 97 3.65 1.84 -0.27
CA SER A 97 2.90 2.40 -1.39
C SER A 97 1.41 2.07 -1.26
N SER A 98 0.55 3.05 -1.58
CA SER A 98 -0.90 2.91 -1.52
C SER A 98 -1.37 2.45 -0.12
N GLY A 99 -2.13 1.38 -0.01
CA GLY A 99 -2.53 0.78 1.27
C GLY A 99 -1.34 0.38 2.15
N GLY A 100 -0.19 0.01 1.56
CA GLY A 100 1.05 -0.22 2.30
C GLY A 100 1.59 1.04 2.97
N ALA A 101 1.39 2.22 2.37
CA ALA A 101 1.73 3.49 3.02
C ALA A 101 0.82 3.76 4.25
N VAL A 102 -0.47 3.42 4.16
CA VAL A 102 -1.40 3.51 5.30
C VAL A 102 -0.99 2.53 6.41
N THR A 103 -0.61 1.29 6.03
CA THR A 103 -0.04 0.29 6.95
C THR A 103 1.23 0.82 7.64
N GLY A 104 2.13 1.46 6.89
CA GLY A 104 3.34 2.08 7.43
C GLY A 104 3.05 3.18 8.44
N LEU A 105 2.05 4.03 8.18
CA LEU A 105 1.61 5.07 9.14
C LEU A 105 1.04 4.45 10.42
N ALA A 106 0.21 3.40 10.29
CA ALA A 106 -0.30 2.67 11.45
C ALA A 106 0.83 2.01 12.25
N LEU A 107 1.85 1.47 11.55
CA LEU A 107 3.03 0.90 12.19
C LEU A 107 3.84 1.95 12.97
N VAL A 108 4.10 3.12 12.38
CA VAL A 108 4.81 4.21 13.07
C VAL A 108 4.02 4.70 14.28
N THR A 109 2.68 4.75 14.18
CA THR A 109 1.82 5.13 15.32
C THR A 109 1.96 4.14 16.48
N ALA A 110 2.06 2.83 16.21
CA ALA A 110 2.11 1.80 17.23
C ALA A 110 3.54 1.46 17.69
N HIS A 111 4.52 1.52 16.79
CA HIS A 111 5.89 1.04 16.99
C HIS A 111 6.92 1.98 16.32
N PRO A 112 6.99 3.26 16.72
CA PRO A 112 7.93 4.21 16.12
C PRO A 112 9.40 3.81 16.27
N GLU A 113 9.73 3.04 17.31
CA GLU A 113 11.09 2.54 17.57
C GLU A 113 11.57 1.52 16.54
N ARG A 114 10.67 0.90 15.77
CA ARG A 114 10.99 -0.10 14.74
C ARG A 114 11.18 0.49 13.35
N VAL A 115 10.92 1.79 13.17
CA VAL A 115 10.95 2.45 11.87
C VAL A 115 11.86 3.68 11.93
N SER A 116 13.01 3.62 11.27
CA SER A 116 13.93 4.76 11.20
C SER A 116 13.42 5.83 10.22
N VAL A 117 12.95 5.41 9.05
CA VAL A 117 12.37 6.26 8.00
C VAL A 117 11.14 5.57 7.43
N LEU A 118 10.05 6.31 7.27
CA LEU A 118 8.88 5.89 6.49
C LEU A 118 8.75 6.80 5.26
N VAL A 119 8.86 6.22 4.07
CA VAL A 119 8.41 6.85 2.83
C VAL A 119 6.98 6.38 2.56
N ALA A 120 6.01 7.24 2.81
CA ALA A 120 4.59 6.98 2.56
C ALA A 120 4.21 7.49 1.16
N HIS A 121 4.26 6.60 0.15
CA HIS A 121 3.99 6.93 -1.25
C HIS A 121 2.50 6.80 -1.55
N GLU A 122 1.85 7.94 -1.82
CA GLU A 122 0.46 8.05 -2.25
C GLU A 122 -0.55 7.22 -1.43
N PRO A 123 -0.58 7.38 -0.09
CA PRO A 123 -1.55 6.69 0.75
C PRO A 123 -2.98 7.17 0.43
N PRO A 124 -3.96 6.27 0.20
CA PRO A 124 -5.34 6.64 -0.12
C PRO A 124 -6.13 7.08 1.13
N LEU A 125 -5.63 8.10 1.83
CA LEU A 125 -6.22 8.65 3.05
C LEU A 125 -7.37 9.61 2.71
N VAL A 126 -8.46 9.06 2.22
CA VAL A 126 -9.64 9.81 1.77
C VAL A 126 -10.19 10.72 2.88
N THR A 127 -10.07 10.31 4.13
CA THR A 127 -10.54 11.06 5.30
C THR A 127 -9.86 12.42 5.49
N LEU A 128 -8.74 12.69 4.82
CA LEU A 128 -8.02 13.97 4.87
C LEU A 128 -8.44 14.95 3.78
N LEU A 129 -9.24 14.52 2.80
CA LEU A 129 -9.67 15.38 1.70
C LEU A 129 -10.80 16.31 2.11
N SER A 130 -10.87 17.48 1.49
CA SER A 130 -11.96 18.44 1.72
C SER A 130 -13.33 17.90 1.27
N ASN A 131 -13.37 16.99 0.30
CA ASN A 131 -14.55 16.28 -0.19
C ASN A 131 -14.59 14.81 0.27
N ALA A 132 -14.07 14.52 1.48
CA ALA A 132 -13.96 13.17 2.02
C ALA A 132 -15.28 12.39 2.02
N GLU A 133 -16.40 13.05 2.30
CA GLU A 133 -17.71 12.41 2.32
C GLU A 133 -18.11 11.86 0.94
N GLU A 134 -17.87 12.64 -0.13
CA GLU A 134 -18.14 12.24 -1.50
C GLU A 134 -17.25 11.06 -1.93
N GLU A 135 -15.94 11.16 -1.66
CA GLU A 135 -14.99 10.08 -2.01
C GLU A 135 -15.23 8.79 -1.21
N LEU A 136 -15.60 8.89 0.07
CA LEU A 136 -15.98 7.72 0.86
C LEU A 136 -17.29 7.10 0.39
N ALA A 137 -18.24 7.91 -0.13
CA ALA A 137 -19.46 7.40 -0.75
C ALA A 137 -19.13 6.62 -2.04
N GLU A 138 -18.18 7.08 -2.85
CA GLU A 138 -17.71 6.32 -4.02
C GLU A 138 -17.05 5.00 -3.63
N VAL A 139 -16.18 4.99 -2.60
CA VAL A 139 -15.61 3.75 -2.05
C VAL A 139 -16.70 2.78 -1.59
N GLN A 140 -17.72 3.30 -0.90
CA GLN A 140 -18.86 2.49 -0.48
C GLN A 140 -19.63 1.92 -1.67
N GLU A 141 -19.78 2.67 -2.74
CA GLU A 141 -20.45 2.20 -3.95
C GLU A 141 -19.62 1.16 -4.72
N ILE A 142 -18.28 1.27 -4.71
CA ILE A 142 -17.38 0.22 -5.21
C ILE A 142 -17.62 -1.09 -4.44
N TYR A 143 -17.68 -1.01 -3.11
CA TYR A 143 -17.99 -2.15 -2.25
C TYR A 143 -19.37 -2.75 -2.56
N GLN A 144 -20.41 -1.91 -2.71
CA GLN A 144 -21.74 -2.38 -3.09
C GLN A 144 -21.74 -3.02 -4.49
N THR A 145 -20.95 -2.51 -5.42
CA THR A 145 -20.75 -3.10 -6.75
C THR A 145 -20.12 -4.48 -6.63
N TYR A 146 -19.10 -4.64 -5.78
CA TYR A 146 -18.53 -5.94 -5.46
C TYR A 146 -19.61 -6.93 -4.98
N LEU A 147 -20.43 -6.54 -4.01
CA LEU A 147 -21.46 -7.43 -3.47
C LEU A 147 -22.48 -7.86 -4.51
N ARG A 148 -22.88 -6.97 -5.41
CA ARG A 148 -23.93 -7.23 -6.43
C ARG A 148 -23.41 -7.91 -7.68
N ALA A 149 -22.18 -7.60 -8.10
CA ALA A 149 -21.67 -7.92 -9.42
C ALA A 149 -20.24 -8.51 -9.44
N GLY A 150 -19.64 -8.75 -8.25
CA GLY A 150 -18.35 -9.40 -8.10
C GLY A 150 -17.13 -8.50 -8.27
N SER A 151 -15.96 -9.10 -8.03
CA SER A 151 -14.70 -8.37 -7.95
C SER A 151 -14.24 -7.80 -9.30
N GLU A 152 -14.55 -8.44 -10.43
CA GLU A 152 -14.18 -7.91 -11.76
C GLU A 152 -14.91 -6.60 -12.07
N THR A 153 -16.22 -6.54 -11.81
CA THR A 153 -17.02 -5.32 -12.01
C THR A 153 -16.61 -4.22 -11.05
N ALA A 154 -16.32 -4.58 -9.79
CA ALA A 154 -15.83 -3.64 -8.79
C ALA A 154 -14.45 -3.09 -9.17
N MET A 155 -13.53 -3.93 -9.69
CA MET A 155 -12.22 -3.50 -10.19
C MET A 155 -12.35 -2.49 -11.33
N ARG A 156 -13.26 -2.75 -12.27
CA ARG A 156 -13.54 -1.81 -13.36
C ARG A 156 -13.93 -0.43 -12.83
N ARG A 157 -14.88 -0.38 -11.88
CA ARG A 157 -15.31 0.86 -11.26
C ARG A 157 -14.18 1.54 -10.50
N PHE A 158 -13.44 0.77 -9.69
CA PHE A 158 -12.30 1.26 -8.92
C PHE A 158 -11.26 1.93 -9.82
N LEU A 159 -10.79 1.27 -10.89
CA LEU A 159 -9.79 1.83 -11.80
C LEU A 159 -10.25 3.11 -12.49
N LEU A 160 -11.55 3.23 -12.80
CA LEU A 160 -12.12 4.46 -13.35
C LEU A 160 -12.17 5.59 -12.32
N SER A 161 -12.53 5.28 -11.06
CA SER A 161 -12.72 6.30 -10.01
C SER A 161 -11.40 6.88 -9.49
N ILE A 162 -10.34 6.08 -9.38
CA ILE A 162 -9.04 6.54 -8.86
C ILE A 162 -8.21 7.36 -9.88
N GLY A 163 -8.60 7.37 -11.15
CA GLY A 163 -7.97 8.15 -12.21
C GLY A 163 -6.64 7.60 -12.74
N VAL A 164 -6.23 6.39 -12.34
CA VAL A 164 -4.94 5.78 -12.71
C VAL A 164 -4.80 5.50 -14.21
N LEU A 165 -5.91 5.36 -14.93
CA LEU A 165 -5.91 5.12 -16.38
C LEU A 165 -5.64 6.37 -17.22
N GLY A 166 -5.65 7.57 -16.61
CA GLY A 166 -5.65 8.83 -17.34
C GLY A 166 -6.93 9.01 -18.18
N GLU A 167 -7.11 10.18 -18.81
CA GLU A 167 -8.34 10.49 -19.55
C GLU A 167 -8.58 9.58 -20.77
N GLU A 168 -7.54 9.32 -21.55
CA GLU A 168 -7.65 8.50 -22.77
C GLU A 168 -7.86 7.01 -22.40
N GLY A 169 -7.08 6.47 -21.46
CA GLY A 169 -7.24 5.12 -20.97
C GLY A 169 -8.62 4.90 -20.34
N ALA A 170 -9.12 5.87 -19.56
CA ALA A 170 -10.45 5.81 -18.97
C ALA A 170 -11.55 5.80 -20.05
N ARG A 171 -11.44 6.62 -21.11
CA ARG A 171 -12.38 6.59 -22.24
C ARG A 171 -12.39 5.24 -22.96
N GLN A 172 -11.21 4.70 -23.26
CA GLN A 172 -11.08 3.39 -23.90
C GLN A 172 -11.62 2.26 -23.01
N PHE A 173 -11.29 2.31 -21.73
CA PHE A 173 -11.74 1.31 -20.78
C PHE A 173 -13.25 1.37 -20.53
N ALA A 174 -13.84 2.58 -20.50
CA ALA A 174 -15.28 2.76 -20.28
C ALA A 174 -16.16 2.13 -21.37
N VAL A 175 -15.67 2.05 -22.63
CA VAL A 175 -16.41 1.47 -23.74
C VAL A 175 -16.15 -0.04 -23.93
N MET A 176 -15.22 -0.64 -23.14
CA MET A 176 -15.05 -2.10 -23.15
C MET A 176 -16.31 -2.79 -22.60
N PRO A 177 -16.62 -4.01 -23.07
CA PRO A 177 -17.71 -4.79 -22.51
C PRO A 177 -17.63 -4.90 -20.99
N GLU A 178 -18.76 -4.70 -20.31
CA GLU A 178 -18.80 -4.94 -18.87
C GLU A 178 -18.73 -6.45 -18.59
N PRO A 179 -18.04 -6.84 -17.49
CA PRO A 179 -18.07 -8.24 -17.05
C PRO A 179 -19.51 -8.67 -16.74
N GLU A 180 -19.80 -9.94 -16.97
CA GLU A 180 -21.07 -10.50 -16.52
C GLU A 180 -21.16 -10.39 -14.99
N PRO A 181 -22.26 -9.82 -14.45
CA PRO A 181 -22.40 -9.63 -13.01
C PRO A 181 -22.55 -10.96 -12.29
N VAL A 182 -21.59 -11.27 -11.43
CA VAL A 182 -21.62 -12.46 -10.57
C VAL A 182 -21.59 -11.96 -9.12
N PRO A 183 -22.66 -12.16 -8.33
CA PRO A 183 -22.67 -11.72 -6.93
C PRO A 183 -21.47 -12.25 -6.14
N ALA A 184 -20.95 -11.44 -5.22
CA ALA A 184 -19.83 -11.83 -4.40
C ALA A 184 -20.12 -13.13 -3.62
N PRO A 185 -19.14 -14.03 -3.49
CA PRO A 185 -19.28 -15.23 -2.67
C PRO A 185 -19.39 -14.85 -1.19
N ALA A 186 -20.09 -15.69 -0.40
CA ALA A 186 -20.23 -15.50 1.04
C ALA A 186 -18.88 -15.48 1.78
N VAL A 187 -17.89 -16.22 1.25
CA VAL A 187 -16.51 -16.22 1.71
C VAL A 187 -15.64 -15.80 0.51
N PRO A 188 -14.83 -14.74 0.61
CA PRO A 188 -13.93 -14.31 -0.45
C PRO A 188 -13.04 -15.45 -0.99
N GLN A 189 -13.00 -15.65 -2.30
CA GLN A 189 -12.29 -16.76 -2.93
C GLN A 189 -10.97 -16.32 -3.55
N THR A 190 -10.94 -15.14 -4.13
CA THR A 190 -9.76 -14.54 -4.77
C THR A 190 -9.17 -13.43 -3.90
N ASP A 191 -7.98 -12.96 -4.26
CA ASP A 191 -7.34 -11.83 -3.58
C ASP A 191 -8.13 -10.53 -3.82
N ASN A 192 -8.70 -10.37 -5.01
CA ASN A 192 -9.58 -9.23 -5.31
C ASN A 192 -10.86 -9.28 -4.47
N ASP A 193 -11.47 -10.47 -4.29
CA ASP A 193 -12.61 -10.62 -3.37
C ASP A 193 -12.23 -10.23 -1.95
N PHE A 194 -11.05 -10.69 -1.49
CA PHE A 194 -10.57 -10.38 -0.14
C PHE A 194 -10.33 -8.88 0.05
N PHE A 195 -9.72 -8.21 -0.93
CA PHE A 195 -9.51 -6.77 -0.93
C PHE A 195 -10.82 -5.99 -0.82
N TYR A 196 -11.79 -6.27 -1.71
CA TYR A 196 -13.06 -5.54 -1.70
C TYR A 196 -13.90 -5.83 -0.46
N ALA A 197 -13.93 -7.09 0.00
CA ALA A 197 -14.68 -7.47 1.19
C ALA A 197 -14.10 -6.84 2.47
N ASN A 198 -12.79 -6.90 2.65
CA ASN A 198 -12.16 -6.77 3.95
C ASN A 198 -11.20 -5.58 4.11
N GLN A 199 -10.66 -5.02 3.03
CA GLN A 199 -9.57 -4.03 3.12
C GLN A 199 -9.94 -2.64 2.62
N ILE A 200 -10.57 -2.50 1.44
CA ILE A 200 -10.72 -1.21 0.75
C ILE A 200 -11.33 -0.12 1.65
N ARG A 201 -12.42 -0.43 2.36
CA ARG A 201 -13.12 0.54 3.21
C ARG A 201 -12.31 0.90 4.47
N ALA A 202 -11.65 -0.09 5.07
CA ALA A 202 -10.83 0.14 6.25
C ALA A 202 -9.60 0.98 5.92
N THR A 203 -8.94 0.71 4.79
CA THR A 203 -7.77 1.45 4.32
C THR A 203 -8.10 2.89 3.97
N THR A 204 -9.14 3.13 3.15
CA THR A 204 -9.52 4.48 2.73
C THR A 204 -10.19 5.30 3.84
N GLY A 205 -10.82 4.62 4.81
CA GLY A 205 -11.42 5.22 5.99
C GLY A 205 -10.46 5.45 7.16
N TYR A 206 -9.20 5.03 7.04
CA TYR A 206 -8.20 5.21 8.10
C TYR A 206 -7.98 6.69 8.40
N ARG A 207 -7.83 7.02 9.69
CA ARG A 207 -7.54 8.38 10.16
C ARG A 207 -6.17 8.37 10.84
N PRO A 208 -5.13 8.95 10.22
CA PRO A 208 -3.80 9.00 10.83
C PRO A 208 -3.83 9.86 12.11
N ASP A 209 -3.21 9.34 13.16
CA ASP A 209 -3.02 10.09 14.41
C ASP A 209 -1.87 11.09 14.22
N ARG A 210 -2.24 12.36 13.99
CA ARG A 210 -1.28 13.44 13.76
C ARG A 210 -0.31 13.62 14.92
N GLU A 211 -0.81 13.56 16.15
CA GLU A 211 -0.01 13.79 17.34
C GLU A 211 1.03 12.69 17.52
N ALA A 212 0.61 11.43 17.42
CA ALA A 212 1.50 10.29 17.48
C ALA A 212 2.56 10.32 16.37
N LEU A 213 2.16 10.59 15.12
CA LEU A 213 3.08 10.63 13.98
C LEU A 213 4.07 11.80 14.06
N SER A 214 3.63 12.99 14.51
CA SER A 214 4.52 14.15 14.65
C SER A 214 5.45 14.05 15.86
N GLY A 215 5.07 13.28 16.88
CA GLY A 215 5.88 12.99 18.06
C GLY A 215 6.82 11.79 17.91
N ALA A 216 6.69 11.02 16.83
CA ALA A 216 7.51 9.83 16.59
C ALA A 216 8.98 10.19 16.33
N SER A 217 9.89 9.29 16.72
CA SER A 217 11.30 9.36 16.34
C SER A 217 11.56 9.04 14.86
N THR A 218 10.57 8.49 14.18
CA THR A 218 10.61 8.12 12.77
C THR A 218 10.61 9.36 11.88
N ARG A 219 11.52 9.42 10.91
CA ARG A 219 11.45 10.42 9.84
C ARG A 219 10.40 10.03 8.83
N ILE A 220 9.32 10.81 8.71
CA ILE A 220 8.24 10.55 7.75
C ILE A 220 8.44 11.42 6.50
N VAL A 221 8.48 10.77 5.34
CA VAL A 221 8.54 11.39 4.02
C VAL A 221 7.27 11.04 3.27
N VAL A 222 6.52 12.04 2.85
CA VAL A 222 5.30 11.82 2.06
C VAL A 222 5.65 11.89 0.58
N GLY A 223 5.55 10.77 -0.12
CA GLY A 223 5.84 10.65 -1.54
C GLY A 223 4.61 10.87 -2.41
N VAL A 224 4.79 11.55 -3.55
CA VAL A 224 3.77 11.70 -4.61
C VAL A 224 4.41 11.51 -5.98
N GLY A 225 3.68 10.93 -6.92
CA GLY A 225 4.17 10.72 -8.27
C GLY A 225 4.20 12.02 -9.10
N THR A 226 5.21 12.17 -9.96
CA THR A 226 5.33 13.35 -10.85
C THR A 226 4.26 13.40 -11.93
N THR A 227 3.67 12.25 -12.29
CA THR A 227 2.68 12.15 -13.37
C THR A 227 1.27 11.76 -12.89
N SER A 228 1.06 11.63 -11.57
CA SER A 228 -0.24 11.29 -10.95
C SER A 228 -1.08 12.50 -10.51
N ALA A 229 -0.67 13.72 -10.86
CA ALA A 229 -1.37 14.94 -10.45
C ALA A 229 -2.88 14.86 -10.75
N GLY A 230 -3.72 15.15 -9.74
CA GLY A 230 -5.18 15.06 -9.83
C GLY A 230 -5.78 13.69 -9.52
N GLN A 231 -5.03 12.62 -9.59
CA GLN A 231 -5.48 11.28 -9.17
C GLN A 231 -5.79 11.25 -7.67
N LEU A 232 -6.69 10.37 -7.26
CA LEU A 232 -7.16 10.30 -5.87
C LEU A 232 -5.99 10.11 -4.87
N ALA A 233 -5.11 9.14 -5.12
CA ALA A 233 -4.01 8.82 -4.22
C ALA A 233 -2.97 9.96 -4.12
N HIS A 234 -2.69 10.67 -5.23
CA HIS A 234 -1.86 11.87 -5.22
C HIS A 234 -2.47 12.98 -4.36
N ARG A 235 -3.77 13.25 -4.52
CA ARG A 235 -4.50 14.24 -3.71
C ARG A 235 -4.44 13.89 -2.22
N CYS A 236 -4.64 12.62 -1.88
CA CYS A 236 -4.52 12.12 -0.52
C CYS A 236 -3.09 12.26 0.04
N GLY A 237 -2.06 11.96 -0.76
CA GLY A 237 -0.67 12.16 -0.38
C GLY A 237 -0.36 13.62 -0.04
N ARG A 238 -0.81 14.54 -0.89
CA ARG A 238 -0.65 15.99 -0.60
C ARG A 238 -1.40 16.42 0.66
N ALA A 239 -2.62 15.91 0.87
CA ALA A 239 -3.38 16.19 2.08
C ALA A 239 -2.68 15.63 3.34
N LEU A 240 -2.03 14.47 3.25
CA LEU A 240 -1.21 13.95 4.36
C LEU A 240 0.00 14.84 4.63
N ALA A 241 0.71 15.32 3.60
CA ALA A 241 1.85 16.21 3.76
C ALA A 241 1.43 17.51 4.48
N GLU A 242 0.31 18.11 4.07
CA GLU A 242 -0.28 19.27 4.75
C GLU A 242 -0.69 18.94 6.20
N HIS A 243 -1.35 17.81 6.41
CA HIS A 243 -1.78 17.35 7.73
C HIS A 243 -0.61 17.19 8.71
N LEU A 244 0.53 16.68 8.24
CA LEU A 244 1.74 16.51 9.05
C LEU A 244 2.61 17.77 9.11
N GLY A 245 2.37 18.77 8.26
CA GLY A 245 3.21 19.96 8.17
C GLY A 245 4.59 19.71 7.54
N VAL A 246 4.71 18.74 6.66
CA VAL A 246 5.93 18.39 5.92
C VAL A 246 5.75 18.64 4.42
N PRO A 247 6.83 18.88 3.64
CA PRO A 247 6.71 18.97 2.19
C PRO A 247 6.36 17.61 1.57
N ALA A 248 5.55 17.62 0.52
CA ALA A 248 5.41 16.45 -0.35
C ALA A 248 6.67 16.31 -1.20
N THR A 249 7.19 15.08 -1.28
CA THR A 249 8.40 14.73 -2.03
C THR A 249 7.99 14.05 -3.33
N GLU A 250 8.44 14.58 -4.46
CA GLU A 250 8.15 14.00 -5.76
C GLU A 250 9.02 12.78 -6.04
N PHE A 251 8.36 11.73 -6.56
CA PHE A 251 8.98 10.51 -7.07
C PHE A 251 8.66 10.34 -8.56
N PRO A 252 9.57 9.76 -9.37
CA PRO A 252 9.32 9.49 -10.79
C PRO A 252 8.09 8.62 -11.02
N GLY A 253 7.37 8.90 -12.09
CA GLY A 253 6.19 8.17 -12.51
C GLY A 253 4.90 8.58 -11.79
N ASP A 254 3.92 7.71 -11.88
CA ASP A 254 2.59 7.83 -11.29
C ASP A 254 2.46 7.01 -10.00
N HIS A 255 1.23 6.61 -9.66
CA HIS A 255 0.94 5.73 -8.52
C HIS A 255 1.72 4.41 -8.54
N GLY A 256 2.04 3.90 -9.73
CA GLY A 256 2.84 2.70 -9.97
C GLY A 256 4.29 2.97 -10.32
N GLY A 257 4.83 4.17 -10.14
CA GLY A 257 6.17 4.59 -10.55
C GLY A 257 7.30 3.68 -10.02
N PHE A 258 7.14 3.11 -8.84
CA PHE A 258 8.08 2.13 -8.26
C PHE A 258 8.24 0.85 -9.11
N ALA A 259 7.25 0.53 -9.95
CA ALA A 259 7.29 -0.60 -10.90
C ALA A 259 7.53 -0.10 -12.33
N GLY A 260 6.80 0.91 -12.79
CA GLY A 260 6.85 1.43 -14.16
C GLY A 260 8.15 2.18 -14.48
N GLU A 261 8.69 2.92 -13.51
CA GLU A 261 9.93 3.71 -13.63
C GLU A 261 10.96 3.30 -12.56
N ALA A 262 11.04 2.01 -12.24
CA ALA A 262 11.82 1.47 -11.14
C ALA A 262 13.27 1.99 -11.05
N PRO A 263 14.06 2.14 -12.14
CA PRO A 263 15.42 2.70 -12.05
C PRO A 263 15.44 4.15 -11.53
N ALA A 264 14.64 5.03 -12.10
CA ALA A 264 14.57 6.43 -11.67
C ALA A 264 13.99 6.56 -10.25
N PHE A 265 12.98 5.74 -9.93
CA PHE A 265 12.41 5.67 -8.59
C PHE A 265 13.44 5.20 -7.55
N ALA A 266 14.26 4.19 -7.88
CA ALA A 266 15.34 3.70 -7.01
C ALA A 266 16.40 4.77 -6.75
N ASP A 267 16.79 5.52 -7.77
CA ASP A 267 17.77 6.61 -7.62
C ASP A 267 17.22 7.70 -6.69
N ARG A 268 15.97 8.11 -6.91
CA ARG A 268 15.29 9.08 -6.04
C ARG A 268 15.14 8.57 -4.61
N LEU A 269 14.79 7.29 -4.45
CA LEU A 269 14.66 6.67 -3.14
C LEU A 269 15.99 6.67 -2.37
N ARG A 270 17.12 6.36 -3.04
CA ARG A 270 18.45 6.44 -2.40
C ARG A 270 18.75 7.83 -1.88
N GLU A 271 18.48 8.89 -2.67
CA GLU A 271 18.63 10.27 -2.23
C GLU A 271 17.79 10.56 -0.97
N VAL A 272 16.53 10.16 -0.99
CA VAL A 272 15.60 10.37 0.12
C VAL A 272 16.04 9.61 1.37
N LEU A 273 16.53 8.38 1.24
CA LEU A 273 17.00 7.59 2.38
C LEU A 273 18.32 8.09 2.97
N ALA A 274 19.17 8.72 2.15
CA ALA A 274 20.48 9.23 2.60
C ALA A 274 20.37 10.50 3.48
N GLY A 275 19.24 11.20 3.50
CA GLY A 275 19.08 12.34 4.38
C GLY A 275 18.31 13.46 3.94
#